data_971d83e6a4ba4c5cbad40e73faa91efd
#
_entry.id   971d83e6a4ba4c5cbad40e73faa91efd
#
_cell.length_a   1.000
_cell.length_b   1.000
_cell.length_c   1.000
_cell.angle_alpha   90.00
_cell.angle_beta   90.00
_cell.angle_gamma   90.00
#
_symmetry.space_group_name_H-M   'P 1'
#
loop_
_entity.id
_entity.type
_entity.pdbx_description
1 polymer ?
#
loop_
_entity_poly.entity_id
_entity_poly.type
_entity_poly.pdbx_seq_one_letter_code
_entity_poly.pdbx_strand_id
1 'polypeptide(L)'
;MNNDIRTPKPFPVTIYHSGYHGNTQNCKYPYSGTGGTPEELKKLFCYDHTFIRFKNNYRSKENFLEASVATLDNDNDHSDDPADWIPIAAIPGLFPGVPCVVSTSRHHMKQKGNHSPRPRYHVAFQIDTIQSPEEYTAFLTRVQALFPFFDGKALDAGRFFFGNPDTEVYTFSGHRTLTDFIEELEEIKFVADMEETAAARFGSIPEGSRNSTISHSAGKILKRWGDTPEAYEKFMEVVAQCSPPLPEPEVSSTWKSAVRFFHEKVKKQPGYIPSEAYNALPEPQWEQPIPFTQHALPPFPVDAFPSAIRDYVLAVAETTQTKVDMSATAALAVLALCQQGKFRI
;
A
#
# COMPACT_ATOMS: atom_id res chain seq x y z
N MET A 1 15.40 -21.72 -14.27
CA MET A 1 15.37 -20.41 -13.60
C MET A 1 14.50 -19.48 -14.44
N ASN A 2 13.20 -19.44 -14.20
CA ASN A 2 12.31 -18.51 -14.85
C ASN A 2 12.13 -17.33 -13.88
N ASN A 3 12.90 -16.27 -14.10
CA ASN A 3 12.53 -14.95 -13.62
C ASN A 3 11.24 -14.55 -14.35
N ASP A 4 10.12 -14.89 -13.76
CA ASP A 4 8.81 -14.40 -14.18
C ASP A 4 8.75 -12.91 -13.79
N ILE A 5 9.41 -12.08 -14.60
CA ILE A 5 9.15 -10.64 -14.61
C ILE A 5 7.72 -10.53 -15.11
N ARG A 6 6.76 -10.54 -14.17
CA ARG A 6 5.34 -10.36 -14.49
C ARG A 6 5.21 -9.01 -15.18
N THR A 7 5.00 -9.05 -16.47
CA THR A 7 4.73 -7.84 -17.26
C THR A 7 3.52 -7.13 -16.67
N PRO A 8 3.62 -5.83 -16.38
CA PRO A 8 2.50 -5.06 -15.86
C PRO A 8 1.29 -5.21 -16.79
N LYS A 9 0.16 -5.66 -16.25
CA LYS A 9 -1.07 -5.85 -17.00
C LYS A 9 -2.03 -4.70 -16.73
N PRO A 10 -2.78 -4.23 -17.72
CA PRO A 10 -3.89 -3.32 -17.48
C PRO A 10 -4.91 -3.99 -16.56
N PHE A 11 -5.56 -3.20 -15.72
CA PHE A 11 -6.59 -3.66 -14.81
C PHE A 11 -7.98 -3.41 -15.42
N PRO A 12 -8.62 -4.41 -16.04
CA PRO A 12 -10.00 -4.28 -16.50
C PRO A 12 -10.95 -4.23 -15.30
N VAL A 13 -11.72 -3.15 -15.19
CA VAL A 13 -12.62 -2.89 -14.07
C VAL A 13 -14.07 -3.05 -14.54
N THR A 14 -14.85 -3.82 -13.79
CA THR A 14 -16.30 -3.90 -13.98
C THR A 14 -17.00 -2.83 -13.16
N ILE A 15 -17.84 -2.04 -13.80
CA ILE A 15 -18.58 -0.92 -13.24
C ILE A 15 -20.07 -1.19 -13.42
N TYR A 16 -20.84 -1.03 -12.34
CA TYR A 16 -22.31 -1.11 -12.34
C TYR A 16 -22.86 0.31 -12.32
N HIS A 17 -23.74 0.66 -13.25
CA HIS A 17 -24.21 2.04 -13.40
C HIS A 17 -25.72 2.16 -13.58
N SER A 18 -26.23 3.35 -13.29
CA SER A 18 -27.67 3.67 -13.30
C SER A 18 -28.22 4.02 -14.67
N GLY A 19 -27.36 4.38 -15.64
CA GLY A 19 -27.75 4.94 -16.93
C GLY A 19 -28.02 6.45 -16.92
N TYR A 20 -27.94 7.12 -15.75
CA TYR A 20 -28.05 8.58 -15.59
C TYR A 20 -27.07 9.07 -14.51
N HIS A 21 -26.98 10.37 -14.29
CA HIS A 21 -26.08 10.96 -13.31
C HIS A 21 -26.76 12.00 -12.43
N GLY A 22 -26.22 12.19 -11.21
CA GLY A 22 -26.62 13.24 -10.27
C GLY A 22 -27.86 12.94 -9.44
N ASN A 23 -28.34 11.71 -9.38
CA ASN A 23 -29.51 11.32 -8.60
C ASN A 23 -29.14 10.66 -7.27
N THR A 24 -29.18 11.41 -6.16
CA THR A 24 -28.89 10.92 -4.81
C THR A 24 -29.88 9.87 -4.29
N GLN A 25 -31.10 9.84 -4.82
CA GLN A 25 -32.17 8.91 -4.41
C GLN A 25 -32.10 7.57 -5.12
N ASN A 26 -31.22 7.42 -6.11
CA ASN A 26 -31.16 6.18 -6.87
C ASN A 26 -30.45 5.07 -6.08
N CYS A 27 -31.10 3.91 -6.03
CA CYS A 27 -30.53 2.68 -5.49
C CYS A 27 -30.41 1.57 -6.55
N LYS A 28 -30.80 1.82 -7.83
CA LYS A 28 -30.76 0.81 -8.89
C LYS A 28 -29.62 1.05 -9.88
N TYR A 29 -28.81 0.03 -10.09
CA TYR A 29 -27.64 0.01 -10.98
C TYR A 29 -27.75 -1.17 -11.95
N PRO A 30 -28.73 -1.14 -12.90
CA PRO A 30 -29.09 -2.30 -13.73
C PRO A 30 -28.12 -2.58 -14.87
N TYR A 31 -27.28 -1.62 -15.21
CA TYR A 31 -26.34 -1.74 -16.32
C TYR A 31 -24.94 -2.03 -15.79
N SER A 32 -24.14 -2.73 -16.58
CA SER A 32 -22.74 -2.98 -16.27
C SER A 32 -21.89 -2.88 -17.53
N GLY A 33 -20.66 -2.48 -17.33
CA GLY A 33 -19.64 -2.46 -18.37
C GLY A 33 -18.28 -2.74 -17.79
N THR A 34 -17.40 -3.34 -18.59
CA THR A 34 -16.01 -3.58 -18.23
C THR A 34 -15.11 -2.77 -19.15
N GLY A 35 -14.15 -2.07 -18.61
CA GLY A 35 -13.16 -1.29 -19.37
C GLY A 35 -11.77 -1.42 -18.74
N GLY A 36 -10.74 -1.33 -19.58
CA GLY A 36 -9.34 -1.36 -19.17
C GLY A 36 -8.53 -0.14 -19.67
N THR A 37 -9.12 0.62 -20.59
CA THR A 37 -8.51 1.87 -21.12
C THR A 37 -9.22 3.11 -20.59
N PRO A 38 -8.53 4.26 -20.52
CA PRO A 38 -9.15 5.52 -20.11
C PRO A 38 -10.40 5.87 -20.92
N GLU A 39 -10.40 5.61 -22.23
CA GLU A 39 -11.49 5.94 -23.16
C GLU A 39 -12.73 5.06 -22.91
N GLU A 40 -12.56 3.77 -22.63
CA GLU A 40 -13.64 2.85 -22.28
C GLU A 40 -14.26 3.23 -20.93
N LEU A 41 -13.40 3.46 -19.93
CA LEU A 41 -13.82 3.78 -18.57
C LEU A 41 -14.51 5.14 -18.49
N LYS A 42 -14.04 6.15 -19.24
CA LYS A 42 -14.67 7.46 -19.28
C LYS A 42 -16.14 7.38 -19.69
N LYS A 43 -16.51 6.51 -20.63
CA LYS A 43 -17.91 6.30 -21.04
C LYS A 43 -18.78 5.77 -19.90
N LEU A 44 -18.21 4.92 -19.04
CA LEU A 44 -18.92 4.31 -17.91
C LEU A 44 -19.03 5.29 -16.74
N PHE A 45 -18.00 6.08 -16.49
CA PHE A 45 -17.97 7.09 -15.43
C PHE A 45 -18.84 8.32 -15.68
N CYS A 46 -19.42 8.47 -16.87
CA CYS A 46 -20.45 9.46 -17.11
C CYS A 46 -21.71 9.25 -16.28
N TYR A 47 -21.97 8.02 -15.81
CA TYR A 47 -23.16 7.66 -15.05
C TYR A 47 -22.86 7.49 -13.56
N ASP A 48 -23.90 7.70 -12.70
CA ASP A 48 -23.82 7.31 -11.30
C ASP A 48 -23.55 5.81 -11.22
N HIS A 49 -22.50 5.42 -10.49
CA HIS A 49 -21.95 4.08 -10.57
C HIS A 49 -21.41 3.56 -9.23
N THR A 50 -21.19 2.27 -9.18
CA THR A 50 -20.54 1.55 -8.10
C THR A 50 -19.64 0.44 -8.66
N PHE A 51 -18.66 0.00 -7.88
CA PHE A 51 -17.79 -1.13 -8.19
C PHE A 51 -18.24 -2.41 -7.46
N ILE A 52 -19.27 -2.30 -6.65
CA ILE A 52 -19.81 -3.38 -5.82
C ILE A 52 -20.97 -4.04 -6.58
N ARG A 53 -20.99 -5.37 -6.60
CA ARG A 53 -22.09 -6.14 -7.13
C ARG A 53 -23.16 -6.31 -6.06
N PHE A 54 -24.39 -5.92 -6.38
CA PHE A 54 -25.54 -6.04 -5.47
C PHE A 54 -26.58 -7.03 -5.99
N LYS A 55 -27.23 -7.74 -5.06
CA LYS A 55 -28.38 -8.59 -5.37
C LYS A 55 -29.49 -7.75 -6.02
N ASN A 56 -30.06 -8.27 -7.10
CA ASN A 56 -31.10 -7.59 -7.87
C ASN A 56 -30.71 -6.19 -8.39
N ASN A 57 -29.42 -5.93 -8.51
CA ASN A 57 -28.87 -4.61 -8.89
C ASN A 57 -29.36 -3.46 -8.00
N TYR A 58 -29.77 -3.76 -6.78
CA TYR A 58 -30.27 -2.80 -5.81
C TYR A 58 -29.24 -2.53 -4.72
N ARG A 59 -28.71 -1.32 -4.68
CA ARG A 59 -27.69 -0.87 -3.76
C ARG A 59 -28.20 -0.76 -2.33
N SER A 60 -27.80 -1.67 -1.50
CA SER A 60 -27.91 -1.60 -0.04
C SER A 60 -26.88 -2.54 0.58
N LYS A 61 -26.56 -2.33 1.85
CA LYS A 61 -25.59 -3.20 2.56
C LYS A 61 -26.08 -4.64 2.61
N GLU A 62 -27.37 -4.87 2.80
CA GLU A 62 -28.01 -6.20 2.86
C GLU A 62 -27.98 -6.93 1.52
N ASN A 63 -27.88 -6.18 0.43
CA ASN A 63 -27.81 -6.73 -0.92
C ASN A 63 -26.37 -6.86 -1.44
N PHE A 64 -25.36 -6.58 -0.64
CA PHE A 64 -23.97 -6.79 -1.02
C PHE A 64 -23.73 -8.24 -1.40
N LEU A 65 -23.16 -8.48 -2.56
CA LEU A 65 -22.78 -9.82 -3.02
C LEU A 65 -21.26 -9.98 -2.99
N GLU A 66 -20.56 -9.09 -3.66
CA GLU A 66 -19.11 -9.17 -3.77
C GLU A 66 -18.51 -7.84 -4.24
N ALA A 67 -17.25 -7.64 -3.92
CA ALA A 67 -16.41 -6.58 -4.46
C ALA A 67 -15.01 -7.11 -4.77
N SER A 68 -14.53 -6.86 -5.99
CA SER A 68 -13.15 -7.14 -6.42
C SER A 68 -12.34 -5.85 -6.59
N VAL A 69 -12.93 -4.73 -6.19
CA VAL A 69 -12.37 -3.39 -6.31
C VAL A 69 -12.58 -2.64 -5.00
N ALA A 70 -11.52 -2.12 -4.43
CA ALA A 70 -11.56 -1.16 -3.33
C ALA A 70 -11.55 0.25 -3.91
N THR A 71 -12.54 1.06 -3.57
CA THR A 71 -12.60 2.44 -4.04
C THR A 71 -12.48 3.40 -2.89
N LEU A 72 -11.54 4.33 -3.01
CA LEU A 72 -11.22 5.34 -2.02
C LEU A 72 -11.34 6.74 -2.61
N ASP A 73 -11.84 7.65 -1.81
CA ASP A 73 -12.08 9.05 -2.18
C ASP A 73 -10.95 9.93 -1.64
N ASN A 74 -10.36 10.78 -2.48
CA ASN A 74 -9.41 11.79 -2.04
C ASN A 74 -9.88 13.18 -2.46
N ASP A 75 -10.35 13.93 -1.50
CA ASP A 75 -10.75 15.32 -1.66
C ASP A 75 -9.61 16.32 -1.35
N ASN A 76 -8.46 15.85 -0.83
CA ASN A 76 -7.36 16.68 -0.31
C ASN A 76 -7.83 17.73 0.73
N ASP A 77 -8.89 17.41 1.49
CA ASP A 77 -9.45 18.31 2.50
C ASP A 77 -8.73 18.19 3.86
N HIS A 78 -7.66 17.38 3.95
CA HIS A 78 -6.82 17.21 5.14
C HIS A 78 -5.88 18.40 5.38
N SER A 79 -5.58 19.22 4.38
CA SER A 79 -4.77 20.43 4.50
C SER A 79 -5.23 21.50 3.50
N ASP A 80 -5.09 22.76 3.88
CA ASP A 80 -5.29 23.91 2.99
C ASP A 80 -3.98 24.33 2.29
N ASP A 81 -2.83 23.78 2.69
CA ASP A 81 -1.56 23.99 2.01
C ASP A 81 -1.46 23.08 0.76
N PRO A 82 -1.29 23.66 -0.44
CA PRO A 82 -1.12 22.88 -1.66
C PRO A 82 0.08 21.92 -1.65
N ALA A 83 1.10 22.19 -0.82
CA ALA A 83 2.27 21.33 -0.68
C ALA A 83 1.94 19.97 -0.04
N ASP A 84 0.88 19.90 0.75
CA ASP A 84 0.42 18.68 1.42
C ASP A 84 -0.55 17.85 0.56
N TRP A 85 -1.02 18.39 -0.56
CA TRP A 85 -1.99 17.68 -1.40
C TRP A 85 -1.34 16.52 -2.14
N ILE A 86 -2.07 15.43 -2.22
CA ILE A 86 -1.64 14.25 -2.98
C ILE A 86 -2.14 14.40 -4.42
N PRO A 87 -1.25 14.66 -5.39
CA PRO A 87 -1.62 14.71 -6.80
C PRO A 87 -1.84 13.31 -7.37
N ILE A 88 -2.64 13.18 -8.44
CA ILE A 88 -2.91 11.89 -9.10
C ILE A 88 -1.61 11.18 -9.51
N ALA A 89 -0.61 11.93 -9.97
CA ALA A 89 0.69 11.39 -10.38
C ALA A 89 1.48 10.72 -9.24
N ALA A 90 1.16 11.01 -7.97
CA ALA A 90 1.82 10.38 -6.82
C ALA A 90 1.27 8.98 -6.51
N ILE A 91 0.05 8.65 -6.96
CA ILE A 91 -0.62 7.39 -6.63
C ILE A 91 0.23 6.15 -6.96
N PRO A 92 0.82 6.00 -8.17
CA PRO A 92 1.65 4.83 -8.46
C PRO A 92 2.88 4.68 -7.56
N GLY A 93 3.44 5.80 -7.09
CA GLY A 93 4.57 5.80 -6.16
C GLY A 93 4.19 5.42 -4.73
N LEU A 94 2.97 5.77 -4.30
CA LEU A 94 2.43 5.41 -2.99
C LEU A 94 1.95 3.95 -2.94
N PHE A 95 1.53 3.38 -4.08
CA PHE A 95 1.03 2.01 -4.22
C PHE A 95 1.83 1.24 -5.29
N PRO A 96 3.14 1.01 -5.07
CA PRO A 96 4.01 0.41 -6.07
C PRO A 96 3.57 -1.00 -6.45
N GLY A 97 3.38 -1.21 -7.75
CA GLY A 97 2.98 -2.50 -8.32
C GLY A 97 1.50 -2.86 -8.16
N VAL A 98 0.67 -1.99 -7.57
CA VAL A 98 -0.78 -2.20 -7.46
C VAL A 98 -1.49 -1.54 -8.64
N PRO A 99 -2.21 -2.30 -9.47
CA PRO A 99 -2.96 -1.72 -10.58
C PRO A 99 -4.16 -0.93 -10.05
N CYS A 100 -4.38 0.25 -10.62
CA CYS A 100 -5.51 1.07 -10.24
C CYS A 100 -6.04 1.94 -11.38
N VAL A 101 -7.27 2.38 -11.20
CA VAL A 101 -7.94 3.37 -12.04
C VAL A 101 -8.22 4.60 -11.19
N VAL A 102 -7.86 5.78 -11.68
CA VAL A 102 -8.18 7.05 -11.05
C VAL A 102 -9.14 7.84 -11.94
N SER A 103 -10.22 8.34 -11.35
CA SER A 103 -11.18 9.21 -12.03
C SER A 103 -11.34 10.52 -11.27
N THR A 104 -11.30 11.65 -12.00
CA THR A 104 -11.52 12.96 -11.38
C THR A 104 -12.96 13.15 -10.94
N SER A 105 -13.17 13.70 -9.74
CA SER A 105 -14.50 13.96 -9.21
C SER A 105 -15.13 15.20 -9.88
N ARG A 106 -16.42 15.42 -9.69
CA ARG A 106 -17.14 16.61 -10.22
C ARG A 106 -16.58 17.93 -9.73
N HIS A 107 -15.95 17.94 -8.57
CA HIS A 107 -15.34 19.12 -7.95
C HIS A 107 -13.82 19.18 -8.13
N HIS A 108 -13.25 18.38 -9.02
CA HIS A 108 -11.83 18.42 -9.33
C HIS A 108 -11.43 19.81 -9.82
N MET A 109 -10.40 20.41 -9.20
CA MET A 109 -9.93 21.78 -9.49
C MET A 109 -11.02 22.85 -9.45
N LYS A 110 -12.09 22.61 -8.70
CA LYS A 110 -13.19 23.58 -8.49
C LYS A 110 -13.34 23.87 -6.99
N GLN A 111 -13.86 25.06 -6.67
CA GLN A 111 -14.21 25.40 -5.29
C GLN A 111 -15.33 24.48 -4.79
N LYS A 112 -15.19 23.98 -3.56
CA LYS A 112 -16.20 23.13 -2.87
C LYS A 112 -16.40 23.67 -1.46
N GLY A 113 -17.54 24.32 -1.21
CA GLY A 113 -17.79 25.01 0.05
C GLY A 113 -16.73 26.07 0.33
N ASN A 114 -16.06 26.01 1.47
CA ASN A 114 -15.00 26.93 1.87
C ASN A 114 -13.61 26.51 1.38
N HIS A 115 -13.48 25.33 0.75
CA HIS A 115 -12.20 24.83 0.28
C HIS A 115 -11.84 25.37 -1.11
N SER A 116 -10.62 25.79 -1.28
CA SER A 116 -10.04 26.23 -2.57
C SER A 116 -10.09 25.14 -3.63
N PRO A 117 -10.01 25.51 -4.93
CA PRO A 117 -9.80 24.53 -5.99
C PRO A 117 -8.57 23.66 -5.72
N ARG A 118 -8.77 22.33 -5.72
CA ARG A 118 -7.71 21.35 -5.42
C ARG A 118 -7.97 20.04 -6.16
N PRO A 119 -6.96 19.17 -6.32
CA PRO A 119 -7.15 17.83 -6.89
C PRO A 119 -8.15 17.03 -6.06
N ARG A 120 -9.25 16.56 -6.69
CA ARG A 120 -10.25 15.67 -6.08
C ARG A 120 -10.53 14.53 -7.02
N TYR A 121 -10.39 13.30 -6.53
CA TYR A 121 -10.47 12.12 -7.37
C TYR A 121 -10.81 10.87 -6.56
N HIS A 122 -11.30 9.86 -7.25
CA HIS A 122 -11.52 8.53 -6.71
C HIS A 122 -10.46 7.59 -7.25
N VAL A 123 -9.96 6.68 -6.42
CA VAL A 123 -9.02 5.64 -6.82
C VAL A 123 -9.68 4.29 -6.64
N ALA A 124 -9.74 3.50 -7.70
CA ALA A 124 -10.25 2.14 -7.71
C ALA A 124 -9.08 1.16 -7.84
N PHE A 125 -8.81 0.41 -6.79
CA PHE A 125 -7.72 -0.57 -6.72
C PHE A 125 -8.25 -1.99 -6.89
N GLN A 126 -7.48 -2.85 -7.56
CA GLN A 126 -7.75 -4.28 -7.57
C GLN A 126 -7.50 -4.87 -6.18
N ILE A 127 -8.48 -5.65 -5.70
CA ILE A 127 -8.39 -6.43 -4.47
C ILE A 127 -8.78 -7.89 -4.71
N ASP A 128 -8.48 -8.75 -3.77
CA ASP A 128 -9.08 -10.08 -3.73
C ASP A 128 -10.57 -9.96 -3.48
N THR A 129 -11.36 -10.86 -4.09
CA THR A 129 -12.81 -10.76 -4.00
C THR A 129 -13.30 -10.97 -2.57
N ILE A 130 -13.99 -9.96 -2.05
CA ILE A 130 -14.63 -9.98 -0.73
C ILE A 130 -16.13 -10.14 -0.91
N GLN A 131 -16.73 -11.08 -0.15
CA GLN A 131 -18.17 -11.40 -0.21
C GLN A 131 -18.96 -10.98 1.03
N SER A 132 -18.29 -10.35 2.00
CA SER A 132 -18.90 -9.81 3.22
C SER A 132 -18.83 -8.29 3.24
N PRO A 133 -19.95 -7.57 3.44
CA PRO A 133 -19.94 -6.12 3.55
C PRO A 133 -19.16 -5.62 4.77
N GLU A 134 -19.13 -6.40 5.85
CA GLU A 134 -18.36 -6.10 7.05
C GLU A 134 -16.85 -6.22 6.79
N GLU A 135 -16.41 -7.31 6.12
CA GLU A 135 -15.01 -7.52 5.74
C GLU A 135 -14.56 -6.44 4.75
N TYR A 136 -15.40 -6.07 3.79
CA TYR A 136 -15.10 -5.00 2.84
C TYR A 136 -14.91 -3.65 3.53
N THR A 137 -15.83 -3.28 4.45
CA THR A 137 -15.72 -2.04 5.22
C THR A 137 -14.47 -2.05 6.13
N ALA A 138 -14.18 -3.19 6.77
CA ALA A 138 -12.99 -3.36 7.59
C ALA A 138 -11.70 -3.22 6.77
N PHE A 139 -11.67 -3.80 5.57
CA PHE A 139 -10.54 -3.67 4.65
C PHE A 139 -10.29 -2.21 4.25
N LEU A 140 -11.33 -1.49 3.82
CA LEU A 140 -11.22 -0.05 3.48
C LEU A 140 -10.74 0.78 4.67
N THR A 141 -11.21 0.46 5.87
CA THR A 141 -10.79 1.14 7.12
C THR A 141 -9.30 0.90 7.41
N ARG A 142 -8.80 -0.31 7.18
CA ARG A 142 -7.36 -0.63 7.30
C ARG A 142 -6.53 0.17 6.30
N VAL A 143 -6.97 0.23 5.05
CA VAL A 143 -6.29 1.02 4.01
C VAL A 143 -6.25 2.50 4.40
N GLN A 144 -7.38 3.06 4.84
CA GLN A 144 -7.46 4.46 5.25
C GLN A 144 -6.60 4.76 6.49
N ALA A 145 -6.47 3.84 7.42
CA ALA A 145 -5.59 4.00 8.59
C ALA A 145 -4.10 4.06 8.21
N LEU A 146 -3.70 3.36 7.15
CA LEU A 146 -2.33 3.42 6.60
C LEU A 146 -2.12 4.64 5.70
N PHE A 147 -3.18 5.11 5.03
CA PHE A 147 -3.17 6.24 4.10
C PHE A 147 -4.24 7.27 4.47
N PRO A 148 -4.02 8.08 5.53
CA PRO A 148 -5.03 8.95 6.13
C PRO A 148 -5.45 10.14 5.25
N PHE A 149 -4.85 10.33 4.09
CA PHE A 149 -5.28 11.33 3.11
C PHE A 149 -6.56 10.92 2.36
N PHE A 150 -6.98 9.65 2.41
CA PHE A 150 -8.28 9.22 1.92
C PHE A 150 -9.40 9.59 2.89
N ASP A 151 -10.59 9.91 2.36
CA ASP A 151 -11.75 10.29 3.16
C ASP A 151 -12.28 9.11 4.00
N GLY A 152 -12.13 9.21 5.31
CA GLY A 152 -12.62 8.21 6.27
C GLY A 152 -14.14 8.12 6.38
N LYS A 153 -14.91 9.07 5.81
CA LYS A 153 -16.37 9.05 5.79
C LYS A 153 -16.96 8.29 4.61
N ALA A 154 -16.12 7.83 3.69
CA ALA A 154 -16.51 7.23 2.42
C ALA A 154 -16.24 5.72 2.34
N LEU A 155 -16.19 5.01 3.47
CA LEU A 155 -15.70 3.62 3.58
C LEU A 155 -16.81 2.56 3.70
N ASP A 156 -18.04 2.86 3.32
CA ASP A 156 -19.16 1.93 3.47
C ASP A 156 -19.33 0.98 2.28
N ALA A 157 -19.85 -0.22 2.56
CA ALA A 157 -20.13 -1.26 1.58
C ALA A 157 -21.35 -0.97 0.67
N GLY A 158 -21.98 0.17 0.83
CA GLY A 158 -23.06 0.67 0.00
C GLY A 158 -22.66 1.89 -0.84
N ARG A 159 -21.36 2.17 -0.95
CA ARG A 159 -20.86 3.36 -1.63
C ARG A 159 -21.18 3.38 -3.12
N PHE A 160 -21.57 4.56 -3.61
CA PHE A 160 -21.66 4.85 -5.03
C PHE A 160 -20.94 6.17 -5.33
N PHE A 161 -20.65 6.40 -6.58
CA PHE A 161 -19.99 7.59 -7.08
C PHE A 161 -20.88 8.30 -8.09
N PHE A 162 -20.92 9.60 -8.01
CA PHE A 162 -21.67 10.39 -8.98
C PHE A 162 -20.99 10.37 -10.34
N GLY A 163 -21.78 10.21 -11.39
CA GLY A 163 -21.31 10.35 -12.76
C GLY A 163 -20.75 11.74 -13.03
N ASN A 164 -19.66 11.77 -13.81
CA ASN A 164 -19.04 13.02 -14.26
C ASN A 164 -18.69 12.90 -15.75
N PRO A 165 -19.47 13.53 -16.66
CA PRO A 165 -19.18 13.52 -18.08
C PRO A 165 -17.82 14.13 -18.46
N ASP A 166 -17.34 15.07 -17.63
CA ASP A 166 -16.06 15.77 -17.82
C ASP A 166 -14.89 15.07 -17.09
N THR A 167 -15.11 13.85 -16.59
CA THR A 167 -14.06 13.14 -15.84
C THR A 167 -12.82 12.89 -16.70
N GLU A 168 -11.66 13.09 -16.12
CA GLU A 168 -10.40 12.56 -16.62
C GLU A 168 -10.13 11.22 -15.95
N VAL A 169 -9.66 10.25 -16.73
CA VAL A 169 -9.41 8.90 -16.27
C VAL A 169 -7.95 8.54 -16.51
N TYR A 170 -7.31 7.99 -15.49
CA TYR A 170 -5.94 7.52 -15.53
C TYR A 170 -5.92 6.05 -15.14
N THR A 171 -5.14 5.24 -15.84
CA THR A 171 -4.97 3.82 -15.56
C THR A 171 -3.52 3.51 -15.27
N PHE A 172 -3.27 2.80 -14.18
CA PHE A 172 -1.94 2.37 -13.79
C PHE A 172 -1.91 0.84 -13.72
N SER A 173 -0.92 0.29 -14.40
CA SER A 173 -0.73 -1.17 -14.45
C SER A 173 0.01 -1.68 -13.24
N GLY A 174 -0.23 -2.94 -12.87
CA GLY A 174 0.43 -3.57 -11.73
C GLY A 174 0.54 -5.08 -11.89
N HIS A 175 1.03 -5.72 -10.84
CA HIS A 175 1.28 -7.17 -10.82
C HIS A 175 0.84 -7.84 -9.51
N ARG A 176 0.30 -7.07 -8.55
CA ARG A 176 -0.21 -7.54 -7.26
C ARG A 176 -1.51 -6.82 -6.89
N THR A 177 -2.32 -7.41 -6.03
CA THR A 177 -3.53 -6.75 -5.52
C THR A 177 -3.20 -5.72 -4.43
N LEU A 178 -4.16 -4.83 -4.14
CA LEU A 178 -4.05 -3.96 -2.95
C LEU A 178 -4.05 -4.80 -1.67
N THR A 179 -4.74 -5.96 -1.66
CA THR A 179 -4.74 -6.89 -0.53
C THR A 179 -3.32 -7.35 -0.19
N ASP A 180 -2.59 -7.87 -1.19
CA ASP A 180 -1.19 -8.30 -1.02
C ASP A 180 -0.29 -7.15 -0.52
N PHE A 181 -0.50 -5.94 -1.08
CA PHE A 181 0.30 -4.77 -0.74
C PHE A 181 0.07 -4.31 0.71
N ILE A 182 -1.19 -4.30 1.17
CA ILE A 182 -1.53 -3.90 2.54
C ILE A 182 -1.00 -4.93 3.55
N GLU A 183 -1.11 -6.23 3.24
CA GLU A 183 -0.57 -7.29 4.09
C GLU A 183 0.96 -7.15 4.23
N GLU A 184 1.68 -6.91 3.14
CA GLU A 184 3.12 -6.66 3.16
C GLU A 184 3.50 -5.41 3.98
N LEU A 185 2.78 -4.29 3.81
CA LEU A 185 3.03 -3.08 4.59
C LEU A 185 2.79 -3.28 6.09
N GLU A 186 1.74 -4.00 6.45
CA GLU A 186 1.47 -4.30 7.86
C GLU A 186 2.56 -5.22 8.43
N GLU A 187 3.10 -6.15 7.65
CA GLU A 187 4.23 -6.99 8.06
C GLU A 187 5.50 -6.15 8.26
N ILE A 188 5.83 -5.26 7.30
CA ILE A 188 6.99 -4.36 7.41
C ILE A 188 6.85 -3.44 8.61
N LYS A 189 5.69 -2.81 8.78
CA LYS A 189 5.41 -1.94 9.92
C LYS A 189 5.51 -2.69 11.25
N PHE A 190 5.00 -3.92 11.30
CA PHE A 190 5.11 -4.75 12.49
C PHE A 190 6.57 -5.10 12.81
N VAL A 191 7.39 -5.44 11.81
CA VAL A 191 8.82 -5.70 12.00
C VAL A 191 9.53 -4.43 12.46
N ALA A 192 9.27 -3.28 11.85
CA ALA A 192 9.83 -1.99 12.26
C ALA A 192 9.41 -1.60 13.68
N ASP A 193 8.13 -1.74 14.03
CA ASP A 193 7.63 -1.49 15.39
C ASP A 193 8.25 -2.46 16.41
N MET A 194 8.53 -3.71 16.01
CA MET A 194 9.24 -4.69 16.84
C MET A 194 10.73 -4.33 17.01
N GLU A 195 11.40 -3.88 15.94
CA GLU A 195 12.81 -3.45 15.98
C GLU A 195 12.97 -2.14 16.77
N GLU A 196 12.07 -1.17 16.58
CA GLU A 196 12.05 0.07 17.35
C GLU A 196 11.73 -0.19 18.84
N THR A 197 10.80 -1.11 19.11
CA THR A 197 10.48 -1.56 20.47
C THR A 197 11.62 -2.35 21.07
N ALA A 198 12.35 -3.15 20.30
CA ALA A 198 13.54 -3.86 20.76
C ALA A 198 14.74 -2.94 20.97
N ALA A 199 14.91 -1.91 20.12
CA ALA A 199 16.00 -0.92 20.23
C ALA A 199 15.75 0.16 21.31
N ALA A 200 14.49 0.56 21.50
CA ALA A 200 14.09 1.59 22.47
C ALA A 200 13.86 1.04 23.89
N ARG A 201 13.72 -0.27 24.04
CA ARG A 201 13.41 -0.91 25.31
C ARG A 201 14.22 -2.18 25.46
N PHE A 202 15.11 -2.22 26.40
CA PHE A 202 15.46 -3.50 27.01
C PHE A 202 14.15 -4.18 27.48
N GLY A 203 13.43 -4.76 26.52
CA GLY A 203 12.56 -5.90 26.60
C GLY A 203 11.27 -5.80 27.42
N SER A 204 10.43 -4.76 27.36
CA SER A 204 9.14 -4.90 28.03
C SER A 204 7.94 -4.39 27.24
N ILE A 205 6.91 -5.25 27.07
CA ILE A 205 5.61 -4.90 26.52
C ILE A 205 4.77 -4.28 27.64
N PRO A 206 4.35 -2.99 27.56
CA PRO A 206 3.68 -2.29 28.64
C PRO A 206 2.20 -2.73 28.82
N GLU A 207 1.65 -2.48 30.00
CA GLU A 207 0.33 -2.95 30.43
C GLU A 207 -0.81 -2.66 29.45
N GLY A 208 -0.87 -1.48 28.82
CA GLY A 208 -1.97 -1.10 27.91
C GLY A 208 -1.97 -1.82 26.55
N SER A 209 -0.86 -2.44 26.13
CA SER A 209 -0.71 -3.08 24.82
C SER A 209 -0.47 -4.60 24.87
N ARG A 210 -0.33 -5.18 26.05
CA ARG A 210 0.01 -6.62 26.23
C ARG A 210 -0.93 -7.54 25.47
N ASN A 211 -2.24 -7.46 25.70
CA ASN A 211 -3.22 -8.39 25.14
C ASN A 211 -3.30 -8.34 23.61
N SER A 212 -3.26 -7.15 23.03
CA SER A 212 -3.23 -6.98 21.58
C SER A 212 -1.95 -7.55 20.98
N THR A 213 -0.79 -7.25 21.59
CA THR A 213 0.51 -7.69 21.10
C THR A 213 0.67 -9.21 21.17
N ILE A 214 0.35 -9.85 22.31
CA ILE A 214 0.48 -11.30 22.43
C ILE A 214 -0.54 -12.06 21.56
N SER A 215 -1.78 -11.55 21.39
CA SER A 215 -2.78 -12.17 20.51
C SER A 215 -2.33 -12.12 19.06
N HIS A 216 -1.77 -11.01 18.63
CA HIS A 216 -1.26 -10.83 17.28
C HIS A 216 -0.04 -11.72 17.01
N SER A 217 0.90 -11.76 17.97
CA SER A 217 2.08 -12.62 17.90
C SER A 217 1.72 -14.10 17.86
N ALA A 218 0.74 -14.53 18.67
CA ALA A 218 0.23 -15.90 18.64
C ALA A 218 -0.29 -16.29 17.24
N GLY A 219 -1.05 -15.41 16.59
CA GLY A 219 -1.56 -15.64 15.22
C GLY A 219 -0.43 -15.81 14.19
N LYS A 220 0.61 -14.97 14.25
CA LYS A 220 1.77 -15.06 13.36
C LYS A 220 2.60 -16.32 13.60
N ILE A 221 2.85 -16.63 14.85
CA ILE A 221 3.60 -17.83 15.25
C ILE A 221 2.89 -19.09 14.74
N LEU A 222 1.58 -19.19 14.95
CA LEU A 222 0.79 -20.31 14.45
C LEU A 222 0.77 -20.41 12.92
N LYS A 223 0.75 -19.28 12.22
CA LYS A 223 0.83 -19.25 10.76
C LYS A 223 2.17 -19.82 10.25
N ARG A 224 3.29 -19.52 10.93
CA ARG A 224 4.64 -19.90 10.52
C ARG A 224 5.05 -21.31 10.98
N TRP A 225 4.75 -21.66 12.23
CA TRP A 225 5.18 -22.92 12.83
C TRP A 225 4.04 -23.94 13.01
N GLY A 226 2.79 -23.57 12.71
CA GLY A 226 1.65 -24.43 12.97
C GLY A 226 1.34 -24.54 14.46
N ASP A 227 0.42 -25.44 14.81
CA ASP A 227 0.10 -25.77 16.21
C ASP A 227 1.07 -26.86 16.71
N THR A 228 2.27 -26.42 17.08
CA THR A 228 3.40 -27.29 17.53
C THR A 228 3.92 -26.85 18.89
N PRO A 229 4.62 -27.70 19.62
CA PRO A 229 5.29 -27.32 20.87
C PRO A 229 6.28 -26.17 20.67
N GLU A 230 7.02 -26.16 19.55
CA GLU A 230 7.95 -25.08 19.18
C GLU A 230 7.23 -23.74 19.03
N ALA A 231 6.05 -23.72 18.39
CA ALA A 231 5.23 -22.53 18.28
C ALA A 231 4.82 -21.98 19.65
N TYR A 232 4.48 -22.86 20.59
CA TYR A 232 4.16 -22.45 21.96
C TYR A 232 5.37 -21.88 22.71
N GLU A 233 6.57 -22.47 22.53
CA GLU A 233 7.81 -21.93 23.10
C GLU A 233 8.10 -20.52 22.58
N LYS A 234 7.98 -20.31 21.26
CA LYS A 234 8.10 -18.98 20.65
C LYS A 234 7.07 -17.98 21.19
N PHE A 235 5.85 -18.41 21.41
CA PHE A 235 4.83 -17.57 22.02
C PHE A 235 5.20 -17.18 23.47
N MET A 236 5.73 -18.13 24.25
CA MET A 236 6.17 -17.85 25.62
C MET A 236 7.38 -16.91 25.70
N GLU A 237 8.28 -16.92 24.69
CA GLU A 237 9.36 -15.93 24.56
C GLU A 237 8.79 -14.50 24.43
N VAL A 238 7.70 -14.32 23.68
CA VAL A 238 7.01 -13.02 23.56
C VAL A 238 6.30 -12.64 24.87
N VAL A 239 5.62 -13.60 25.50
CA VAL A 239 4.93 -13.38 26.78
C VAL A 239 5.90 -12.95 27.89
N ALA A 240 7.11 -13.49 27.90
CA ALA A 240 8.16 -13.14 28.87
C ALA A 240 8.60 -11.66 28.79
N GLN A 241 8.34 -11.01 27.67
CA GLN A 241 8.63 -9.58 27.47
C GLN A 241 7.57 -8.65 28.08
N CYS A 242 6.47 -9.18 28.60
CA CYS A 242 5.40 -8.36 29.19
C CYS A 242 5.80 -7.82 30.58
N SER A 243 5.63 -6.51 30.79
CA SER A 243 5.89 -5.86 32.08
C SER A 243 4.72 -4.92 32.46
N PRO A 244 4.04 -5.18 33.59
CA PRO A 244 4.17 -6.33 34.48
C PRO A 244 3.81 -7.66 33.80
N PRO A 245 4.25 -8.82 34.32
CA PRO A 245 3.94 -10.12 33.74
C PRO A 245 2.43 -10.37 33.64
N LEU A 246 2.02 -11.10 32.59
CA LEU A 246 0.62 -11.51 32.41
C LEU A 246 0.28 -12.67 33.33
N PRO A 247 -0.96 -12.70 33.90
CA PRO A 247 -1.46 -13.85 34.62
C PRO A 247 -1.53 -15.10 33.73
N GLU A 248 -1.09 -16.24 34.22
CA GLU A 248 -1.08 -17.51 33.49
C GLU A 248 -2.43 -17.89 32.86
N PRO A 249 -3.60 -17.67 33.52
CA PRO A 249 -4.91 -17.93 32.92
C PRO A 249 -5.17 -17.08 31.66
N GLU A 250 -4.67 -15.83 31.62
CA GLU A 250 -4.84 -14.91 30.49
C GLU A 250 -3.96 -15.34 29.30
N VAL A 251 -2.71 -15.73 29.59
CA VAL A 251 -1.78 -16.28 28.59
C VAL A 251 -2.38 -17.54 27.95
N SER A 252 -2.83 -18.47 28.78
CA SER A 252 -3.45 -19.74 28.33
C SER A 252 -4.73 -19.51 27.53
N SER A 253 -5.56 -18.56 27.94
CA SER A 253 -6.79 -18.18 27.22
C SER A 253 -6.48 -17.61 25.84
N THR A 254 -5.49 -16.71 25.74
CA THR A 254 -5.07 -16.08 24.50
C THR A 254 -4.53 -17.11 23.51
N TRP A 255 -3.64 -18.00 23.98
CA TRP A 255 -3.10 -19.07 23.14
C TRP A 255 -4.20 -20.00 22.61
N LYS A 256 -5.07 -20.51 23.49
CA LYS A 256 -6.20 -21.38 23.11
C LYS A 256 -7.13 -20.72 22.09
N SER A 257 -7.39 -19.43 22.24
CA SER A 257 -8.21 -18.67 21.29
C SER A 257 -7.53 -18.54 19.93
N ALA A 258 -6.22 -18.26 19.90
CA ALA A 258 -5.45 -18.19 18.68
C ALA A 258 -5.37 -19.55 17.96
N VAL A 259 -5.13 -20.63 18.68
CA VAL A 259 -5.11 -22.01 18.14
C VAL A 259 -6.47 -22.37 17.52
N ARG A 260 -7.57 -22.07 18.21
CA ARG A 260 -8.92 -22.29 17.68
C ARG A 260 -9.14 -21.53 16.37
N PHE A 261 -8.82 -20.24 16.37
CA PHE A 261 -8.94 -19.40 15.16
C PHE A 261 -8.08 -19.94 14.02
N PHE A 262 -6.85 -20.35 14.31
CA PHE A 262 -5.95 -20.95 13.34
C PHE A 262 -6.55 -22.19 12.68
N HIS A 263 -7.09 -23.13 13.46
CA HIS A 263 -7.72 -24.34 12.91
C HIS A 263 -9.04 -24.11 12.20
N GLU A 264 -9.87 -23.19 12.69
CA GLU A 264 -11.20 -22.95 12.15
C GLU A 264 -11.19 -22.05 10.92
N LYS A 265 -10.27 -21.09 10.84
CA LYS A 265 -10.22 -20.06 9.80
C LYS A 265 -8.97 -20.15 8.95
N VAL A 266 -7.77 -20.07 9.55
CA VAL A 266 -6.51 -19.92 8.81
C VAL A 266 -6.18 -21.16 7.99
N LYS A 267 -6.23 -22.35 8.57
CA LYS A 267 -5.96 -23.62 7.86
C LYS A 267 -6.91 -23.91 6.70
N LYS A 268 -8.09 -23.30 6.69
CA LYS A 268 -9.13 -23.51 5.67
C LYS A 268 -9.08 -22.48 4.53
N GLN A 269 -8.17 -21.50 4.61
CA GLN A 269 -8.04 -20.50 3.56
C GLN A 269 -7.43 -21.10 2.28
N PRO A 270 -7.95 -20.76 1.11
CA PRO A 270 -7.27 -21.07 -0.15
C PRO A 270 -5.89 -20.40 -0.14
N GLY A 271 -4.83 -21.19 -0.28
CA GLY A 271 -3.45 -20.68 -0.25
C GLY A 271 -2.74 -20.80 1.09
N TYR A 272 -3.36 -21.41 2.12
CA TYR A 272 -2.63 -21.76 3.35
C TYR A 272 -1.47 -22.72 3.03
N ILE A 273 -0.26 -22.31 3.43
CA ILE A 273 0.95 -23.14 3.29
C ILE A 273 1.24 -23.75 4.64
N PRO A 274 1.23 -25.11 4.76
CA PRO A 274 1.60 -25.80 6.01
C PRO A 274 3.02 -25.49 6.45
N SER A 275 3.26 -25.46 7.76
CA SER A 275 4.59 -25.19 8.34
C SER A 275 5.68 -26.12 7.79
N GLU A 276 5.34 -27.38 7.52
CA GLU A 276 6.23 -28.39 6.94
C GLU A 276 6.70 -27.99 5.54
N ALA A 277 5.83 -27.34 4.75
CA ALA A 277 6.17 -26.87 3.41
C ALA A 277 7.15 -25.69 3.45
N TYR A 278 7.07 -24.83 4.47
CA TYR A 278 8.08 -23.78 4.68
C TYR A 278 9.45 -24.36 5.03
N ASN A 279 9.49 -25.43 5.80
CA ASN A 279 10.72 -26.10 6.22
C ASN A 279 11.29 -27.03 5.14
N ALA A 280 10.47 -27.44 4.16
CA ALA A 280 10.88 -28.26 3.02
C ALA A 280 11.43 -27.41 1.84
N LEU A 281 11.24 -26.09 1.87
CA LEU A 281 11.89 -25.22 0.88
C LEU A 281 13.40 -25.28 1.13
N PRO A 282 14.22 -25.69 0.13
CA PRO A 282 15.67 -25.60 0.27
C PRO A 282 16.02 -24.16 0.62
N GLU A 283 16.88 -23.98 1.63
CA GLU A 283 17.42 -22.64 1.91
C GLU A 283 17.92 -22.04 0.60
N PRO A 284 17.49 -20.80 0.25
CA PRO A 284 17.97 -20.18 -0.97
C PRO A 284 19.48 -20.13 -0.90
N GLN A 285 20.15 -20.85 -1.81
CA GLN A 285 21.58 -20.74 -1.95
C GLN A 285 21.86 -19.36 -2.53
N TRP A 286 22.08 -18.42 -1.63
CA TRP A 286 22.53 -17.09 -2.01
C TRP A 286 23.90 -17.23 -2.70
N GLU A 287 24.01 -16.72 -3.92
CA GLU A 287 25.33 -16.52 -4.51
C GLU A 287 26.16 -15.68 -3.54
N GLN A 288 27.42 -16.06 -3.38
CA GLN A 288 28.35 -15.29 -2.56
C GLN A 288 28.29 -13.82 -3.00
N PRO A 289 28.07 -12.86 -2.07
CA PRO A 289 28.04 -11.45 -2.43
C PRO A 289 29.32 -11.09 -3.16
N ILE A 290 29.21 -10.54 -4.35
CA ILE A 290 30.38 -10.05 -5.10
C ILE A 290 30.95 -8.89 -4.30
N PRO A 291 32.17 -9.01 -3.73
CA PRO A 291 32.75 -7.92 -2.95
C PRO A 291 32.91 -6.69 -3.85
N PHE A 292 32.47 -5.52 -3.38
CA PHE A 292 32.67 -4.24 -4.09
C PHE A 292 34.14 -3.95 -4.43
N THR A 293 35.06 -4.62 -3.76
CA THR A 293 36.52 -4.49 -3.96
C THR A 293 37.05 -5.21 -5.19
N GLN A 294 36.25 -6.05 -5.89
CA GLN A 294 36.72 -6.80 -7.09
C GLN A 294 36.78 -5.95 -8.37
N HIS A 295 36.20 -4.76 -8.37
CA HIS A 295 36.30 -3.86 -9.50
C HIS A 295 37.07 -2.62 -9.08
N ALA A 296 38.32 -2.50 -9.52
CA ALA A 296 39.06 -1.26 -9.47
C ALA A 296 38.38 -0.28 -10.42
N LEU A 297 37.47 0.56 -9.86
CA LEU A 297 36.87 1.64 -10.63
C LEU A 297 37.97 2.63 -11.00
N PRO A 298 38.01 3.10 -12.27
CA PRO A 298 38.94 4.15 -12.65
C PRO A 298 38.68 5.41 -11.81
N PRO A 299 39.71 6.16 -11.44
CA PRO A 299 39.50 7.41 -10.70
C PRO A 299 38.64 8.37 -11.53
N PHE A 300 37.86 9.18 -10.83
CA PHE A 300 37.04 10.19 -11.50
C PHE A 300 37.93 11.14 -12.32
N PRO A 301 37.60 11.42 -13.58
CA PRO A 301 38.43 12.24 -14.47
C PRO A 301 38.28 13.74 -14.13
N VAL A 302 38.75 14.15 -12.97
CA VAL A 302 38.60 15.53 -12.46
C VAL A 302 39.22 16.58 -13.37
N ASP A 303 40.24 16.21 -14.15
CA ASP A 303 40.89 17.09 -15.11
C ASP A 303 40.01 17.43 -16.34
N ALA A 304 38.90 16.73 -16.51
CA ALA A 304 37.88 17.08 -17.52
C ALA A 304 37.09 18.33 -17.16
N PHE A 305 37.13 18.77 -15.90
CA PHE A 305 36.51 20.03 -15.49
C PHE A 305 37.33 21.27 -15.90
N PRO A 306 36.67 22.41 -16.17
CA PRO A 306 37.33 23.70 -16.18
C PRO A 306 38.09 23.94 -14.86
N SER A 307 39.25 24.60 -14.95
CA SER A 307 40.15 24.73 -13.79
C SER A 307 39.48 25.24 -12.51
N ALA A 308 38.61 26.24 -12.61
CA ALA A 308 37.92 26.80 -11.46
C ALA A 308 37.01 25.77 -10.75
N ILE A 309 36.34 24.89 -11.51
CA ILE A 309 35.47 23.84 -10.95
C ILE A 309 36.31 22.69 -10.40
N ARG A 310 37.37 22.31 -11.14
CA ARG A 310 38.30 21.28 -10.68
C ARG A 310 38.92 21.65 -9.35
N ASP A 311 39.47 22.86 -9.24
CA ASP A 311 40.15 23.31 -8.03
C ASP A 311 39.18 23.41 -6.86
N TYR A 312 37.93 23.83 -7.08
CA TYR A 312 36.86 23.80 -6.09
C TYR A 312 36.53 22.39 -5.61
N VAL A 313 36.32 21.45 -6.56
CA VAL A 313 36.03 20.04 -6.25
C VAL A 313 37.10 19.39 -5.42
N LEU A 314 38.38 19.63 -5.77
CA LEU A 314 39.53 19.10 -5.02
C LEU A 314 39.59 19.71 -3.63
N ALA A 315 39.42 21.03 -3.48
CA ALA A 315 39.43 21.70 -2.19
C ALA A 315 38.27 21.21 -1.27
N VAL A 316 37.08 20.98 -1.83
CA VAL A 316 35.94 20.42 -1.06
C VAL A 316 36.26 19.01 -0.60
N ALA A 317 36.74 18.15 -1.50
CA ALA A 317 37.09 16.75 -1.18
C ALA A 317 38.15 16.68 -0.07
N GLU A 318 39.17 17.53 -0.12
CA GLU A 318 40.21 17.62 0.89
C GLU A 318 39.67 18.12 2.24
N THR A 319 38.89 19.21 2.23
CA THR A 319 38.34 19.80 3.45
C THR A 319 37.35 18.88 4.16
N THR A 320 36.51 18.15 3.38
CA THR A 320 35.50 17.25 3.94
C THR A 320 36.01 15.84 4.17
N GLN A 321 37.27 15.56 3.80
CA GLN A 321 37.87 14.21 3.86
C GLN A 321 37.04 13.15 3.11
N THR A 322 36.41 13.54 1.99
CA THR A 322 35.59 12.66 1.13
C THR A 322 36.34 12.30 -0.15
N LYS A 323 35.85 11.27 -0.84
CA LYS A 323 36.37 10.93 -2.17
C LYS A 323 36.00 12.03 -3.17
N VAL A 324 36.92 12.30 -4.10
CA VAL A 324 36.75 13.31 -5.17
C VAL A 324 35.47 13.07 -5.97
N ASP A 325 35.10 11.80 -6.21
CA ASP A 325 33.91 11.39 -6.93
C ASP A 325 32.63 12.01 -6.34
N MET A 326 32.52 12.10 -5.01
CA MET A 326 31.35 12.68 -4.32
C MET A 326 31.24 14.18 -4.60
N SER A 327 32.33 14.92 -4.39
CA SER A 327 32.36 16.37 -4.64
C SER A 327 32.18 16.70 -6.11
N ALA A 328 32.74 15.89 -7.00
CA ALA A 328 32.61 16.04 -8.45
C ALA A 328 31.17 15.79 -8.92
N THR A 329 30.50 14.75 -8.43
CA THR A 329 29.11 14.45 -8.77
C THR A 329 28.18 15.55 -8.28
N ALA A 330 28.39 16.09 -7.09
CA ALA A 330 27.62 17.22 -6.57
C ALA A 330 27.81 18.48 -7.45
N ALA A 331 29.05 18.77 -7.86
CA ALA A 331 29.35 19.89 -8.77
C ALA A 331 28.66 19.73 -10.13
N LEU A 332 28.67 18.50 -10.71
CA LEU A 332 27.95 18.20 -11.97
C LEU A 332 26.44 18.40 -11.81
N ALA A 333 25.85 17.97 -10.73
CA ALA A 333 24.41 18.14 -10.48
C ALA A 333 24.03 19.63 -10.43
N VAL A 334 24.82 20.47 -9.75
CA VAL A 334 24.60 21.92 -9.67
C VAL A 334 24.76 22.56 -11.06
N LEU A 335 25.82 22.19 -11.80
CA LEU A 335 26.03 22.70 -13.15
C LEU A 335 24.88 22.31 -14.10
N ALA A 336 24.40 21.06 -14.02
CA ALA A 336 23.26 20.61 -14.80
C ALA A 336 22.00 21.42 -14.47
N LEU A 337 21.74 21.69 -13.20
CA LEU A 337 20.62 22.52 -12.74
C LEU A 337 20.73 23.96 -13.28
N CYS A 338 21.92 24.58 -13.23
CA CYS A 338 22.14 25.92 -13.75
C CYS A 338 21.96 26.04 -15.27
N GLN A 339 22.12 24.93 -15.99
CA GLN A 339 21.96 24.88 -17.44
C GLN A 339 20.59 24.41 -17.90
N GLN A 340 19.72 23.98 -16.98
CA GLN A 340 18.39 23.51 -17.30
C GLN A 340 17.60 24.57 -18.09
N GLY A 341 17.08 24.16 -19.25
CA GLY A 341 16.34 25.04 -20.17
C GLY A 341 17.18 25.91 -21.11
N LYS A 342 18.53 25.95 -20.95
CA LYS A 342 19.43 26.65 -21.85
C LYS A 342 19.85 25.82 -23.08
N PHE A 343 19.85 24.50 -22.92
CA PHE A 343 20.16 23.56 -23.98
C PHE A 343 18.98 22.57 -24.14
N ARG A 344 18.64 22.28 -25.41
CA ARG A 344 17.75 21.17 -25.79
C ARG A 344 18.60 20.17 -26.56
N ILE A 345 18.56 18.93 -26.15
CA ILE A 345 19.16 17.80 -26.84
C ILE A 345 18.16 17.29 -27.86
#